data_c0e552eb3104ef93f13f6e00a414eacc
#
_entry.id   c0e552eb3104ef93f13f6e00a414eacc
#
_cell.length_a   1.000
_cell.length_b   1.000
_cell.length_c   1.000
_cell.angle_alpha   90.00
_cell.angle_beta   90.00
_cell.angle_gamma   90.00
#
_symmetry.space_group_name_H-M   'P 1'
#
loop_
_entity.id
_entity.type
_entity.pdbx_description
1 polymer ?
#
loop_
_entity_poly.entity_id
_entity_poly.type
_entity_poly.pdbx_seq_one_letter_code
_entity_poly.pdbx_strand_id
1 'polypeptide(L)'
;MAIIKPNNNTISAITALPAAIPTGKVVAVSTAEQTSGFETNNSSYTDVTGLSLDYTMQSSSNKIIFTVHGDIQRGSQDGGIGSVLEFDGSEITETKVEDPAAADNLYLPYGSAIVDGYSGSKNFKGKIRSVPGNSKCISRTGSTLTIIEYTPWW
;
A
#
# COMPACT_ATOMS: atom_id res chain seq x y z
N MET A 1 -52.06 -0.13 -11.93
CA MET A 1 -50.76 0.41 -11.42
C MET A 1 -50.02 1.02 -12.58
N ALA A 2 -49.79 2.35 -12.56
CA ALA A 2 -49.11 3.04 -13.66
C ALA A 2 -47.59 2.85 -13.50
N ILE A 3 -46.93 2.25 -14.49
CA ILE A 3 -45.47 2.16 -14.54
C ILE A 3 -44.92 3.51 -14.98
N ILE A 4 -44.32 4.26 -14.06
CA ILE A 4 -43.61 5.49 -14.39
C ILE A 4 -42.29 5.08 -15.03
N LYS A 5 -42.14 5.29 -16.33
CA LYS A 5 -40.86 5.12 -17.02
C LYS A 5 -39.92 6.28 -16.66
N PRO A 6 -38.72 6.03 -16.10
CA PRO A 6 -37.71 7.06 -15.90
C PRO A 6 -37.40 7.73 -17.25
N ASN A 7 -37.38 9.03 -17.30
CA ASN A 7 -36.86 9.78 -18.45
C ASN A 7 -35.60 10.55 -18.05
N ASN A 8 -34.90 11.13 -19.00
CA ASN A 8 -33.65 11.85 -18.73
C ASN A 8 -33.80 12.97 -17.69
N ASN A 9 -34.97 13.61 -17.62
CA ASN A 9 -35.24 14.65 -16.63
C ASN A 9 -35.43 14.09 -15.23
N THR A 10 -36.00 12.88 -15.11
CA THR A 10 -36.13 12.19 -13.83
C THR A 10 -34.77 11.79 -13.27
N ILE A 11 -33.83 11.37 -14.13
CA ILE A 11 -32.47 10.99 -13.74
C ILE A 11 -31.65 12.25 -13.42
N SER A 12 -31.77 13.33 -14.18
CA SER A 12 -31.05 14.56 -13.90
C SER A 12 -31.53 15.30 -12.65
N ALA A 13 -32.75 15.01 -12.18
CA ALA A 13 -33.28 15.53 -10.91
C ALA A 13 -32.74 14.78 -9.65
N ILE A 14 -32.05 13.65 -9.82
CA ILE A 14 -31.38 12.96 -8.70
C ILE A 14 -30.07 13.69 -8.41
N THR A 15 -30.15 14.74 -7.62
CA THR A 15 -28.99 15.55 -7.20
C THR A 15 -28.23 14.94 -6.02
N ALA A 16 -28.83 13.96 -5.34
CA ALA A 16 -28.18 13.20 -4.28
C ALA A 16 -28.82 11.81 -4.15
N LEU A 17 -28.02 10.80 -3.91
CA LEU A 17 -28.53 9.49 -3.48
C LEU A 17 -29.18 9.64 -2.11
N PRO A 18 -30.31 8.92 -1.82
CA PRO A 18 -30.85 8.88 -0.48
C PRO A 18 -29.76 8.49 0.53
N ALA A 19 -29.72 9.17 1.67
CA ALA A 19 -28.72 8.93 2.71
C ALA A 19 -28.71 7.45 3.24
N ALA A 20 -29.76 6.69 2.93
CA ALA A 20 -29.88 5.26 3.27
C ALA A 20 -29.26 4.31 2.24
N ILE A 21 -28.72 4.79 1.13
CA ILE A 21 -27.93 3.95 0.21
C ILE A 21 -26.49 4.02 0.69
N PRO A 22 -25.96 2.96 1.32
CA PRO A 22 -24.57 2.93 1.75
C PRO A 22 -23.71 2.92 0.49
N THR A 23 -23.06 4.03 0.20
CA THR A 23 -22.08 4.15 -0.89
C THR A 23 -20.69 4.21 -0.28
N GLY A 24 -19.98 3.08 -0.25
CA GLY A 24 -18.55 3.11 -0.03
C GLY A 24 -17.93 4.04 -1.07
N LYS A 25 -17.12 4.97 -0.62
CA LYS A 25 -16.57 6.03 -1.47
C LYS A 25 -15.07 6.12 -1.27
N VAL A 26 -14.32 6.13 -2.37
CA VAL A 26 -12.93 6.57 -2.33
C VAL A 26 -12.95 8.08 -2.04
N VAL A 27 -12.26 8.46 -0.97
CA VAL A 27 -12.20 9.83 -0.47
C VAL A 27 -10.96 10.52 -1.00
N ALA A 28 -9.83 9.82 -0.98
CA ALA A 28 -8.55 10.33 -1.46
C ALA A 28 -7.64 9.19 -1.93
N VAL A 29 -6.71 9.54 -2.81
CA VAL A 29 -5.59 8.68 -3.23
C VAL A 29 -4.32 9.51 -3.14
N SER A 30 -3.28 8.94 -2.54
CA SER A 30 -1.95 9.55 -2.45
C SER A 30 -0.89 8.51 -2.80
N THR A 31 0.17 8.95 -3.46
CA THR A 31 1.24 8.07 -3.92
C THR A 31 2.62 8.66 -3.63
N ALA A 32 3.58 7.77 -3.40
CA ALA A 32 5.00 8.09 -3.43
C ALA A 32 5.70 7.10 -4.36
N GLU A 33 6.67 7.56 -5.14
CA GLU A 33 7.36 6.77 -6.15
C GLU A 33 8.85 6.70 -5.86
N GLN A 34 9.41 5.52 -5.99
CA GLN A 34 10.83 5.29 -5.96
C GLN A 34 11.45 5.63 -7.31
N THR A 35 12.16 6.76 -7.37
CA THR A 35 12.79 7.28 -8.62
C THR A 35 14.20 6.76 -8.86
N SER A 36 14.81 6.08 -7.87
CA SER A 36 16.14 5.46 -7.99
C SER A 36 16.14 4.09 -7.33
N GLY A 37 16.97 3.18 -7.82
CA GLY A 37 17.16 1.88 -7.18
C GLY A 37 17.68 2.04 -5.74
N PHE A 38 17.28 1.13 -4.86
CA PHE A 38 17.75 1.06 -3.48
C PHE A 38 18.23 -0.35 -3.19
N GLU A 39 19.39 -0.48 -2.55
CA GLU A 39 19.93 -1.77 -2.14
C GLU A 39 20.34 -1.79 -0.67
N THR A 40 20.20 -2.94 -0.03
CA THR A 40 20.69 -3.18 1.33
C THR A 40 21.21 -4.59 1.49
N ASN A 41 22.24 -4.75 2.31
CA ASN A 41 22.71 -6.05 2.83
C ASN A 41 22.36 -6.22 4.31
N ASN A 42 21.54 -5.34 4.86
CA ASN A 42 21.15 -5.34 6.26
C ASN A 42 20.18 -6.50 6.54
N SER A 43 20.40 -7.22 7.63
CA SER A 43 19.50 -8.28 8.10
C SER A 43 18.24 -7.74 8.80
N SER A 44 18.25 -6.48 9.21
CA SER A 44 17.06 -5.77 9.70
C SER A 44 16.37 -5.05 8.54
N TYR A 45 15.04 -4.91 8.63
CA TYR A 45 14.29 -4.16 7.64
C TYR A 45 14.74 -2.70 7.57
N THR A 46 15.05 -2.25 6.36
CA THR A 46 15.58 -0.92 6.05
C THR A 46 14.56 -0.18 5.18
N ASP A 47 14.34 1.10 5.47
CA ASP A 47 13.44 1.97 4.70
C ASP A 47 13.93 2.11 3.26
N VAL A 48 13.06 1.88 2.28
CA VAL A 48 13.36 2.11 0.88
C VAL A 48 13.19 3.59 0.56
N THR A 49 14.26 4.23 0.09
CA THR A 49 14.22 5.64 -0.31
C THR A 49 13.17 5.86 -1.40
N GLY A 50 12.24 6.78 -1.17
CA GLY A 50 11.13 7.07 -2.09
C GLY A 50 9.85 6.28 -1.83
N LEU A 51 9.87 5.21 -1.01
CA LEU A 51 8.68 4.50 -0.57
C LEU A 51 8.30 4.88 0.86
N SER A 52 8.15 6.18 1.09
CA SER A 52 7.69 6.75 2.36
C SER A 52 6.70 7.88 2.09
N LEU A 53 5.60 7.90 2.82
CA LEU A 53 4.55 8.89 2.67
C LEU A 53 3.91 9.21 4.02
N ASP A 54 3.93 10.49 4.40
CA ASP A 54 3.15 11.00 5.52
C ASP A 54 1.73 11.32 5.03
N TYR A 55 0.73 10.79 5.72
CA TYR A 55 -0.65 10.97 5.34
C TYR A 55 -1.54 11.28 6.55
N THR A 56 -2.41 12.27 6.39
CA THR A 56 -3.45 12.63 7.37
C THR A 56 -4.81 12.26 6.82
N MET A 57 -5.53 11.37 7.49
CA MET A 57 -6.89 10.99 7.10
C MET A 57 -7.85 12.17 7.17
N GLN A 58 -8.80 12.23 6.24
CA GLN A 58 -9.87 13.23 6.26
C GLN A 58 -10.90 12.96 7.36
N SER A 59 -11.06 11.69 7.77
CA SER A 59 -11.91 11.28 8.89
C SER A 59 -11.37 10.03 9.56
N SER A 60 -11.38 10.00 10.89
CA SER A 60 -11.00 8.80 11.66
C SER A 60 -12.01 7.63 11.54
N SER A 61 -13.19 7.86 10.94
CA SER A 61 -14.14 6.79 10.60
C SER A 61 -13.86 6.11 9.27
N ASN A 62 -12.95 6.66 8.46
CA ASN A 62 -12.53 6.07 7.20
C ASN A 62 -11.55 4.93 7.42
N LYS A 63 -11.24 4.21 6.36
CA LYS A 63 -10.19 3.19 6.32
C LYS A 63 -9.20 3.49 5.19
N ILE A 64 -8.01 2.94 5.32
CA ILE A 64 -6.97 3.05 4.30
C ILE A 64 -6.65 1.66 3.74
N ILE A 65 -6.61 1.55 2.42
CA ILE A 65 -5.86 0.51 1.73
C ILE A 65 -4.46 1.05 1.51
N PHE A 66 -3.47 0.36 2.06
CA PHE A 66 -2.06 0.66 1.91
C PHE A 66 -1.40 -0.44 1.10
N THR A 67 -0.76 -0.09 -0.01
CA THR A 67 -0.07 -1.05 -0.86
C THR A 67 1.21 -0.47 -1.42
N VAL A 68 2.19 -1.33 -1.66
CA VAL A 68 3.36 -1.03 -2.49
C VAL A 68 3.31 -1.93 -3.71
N HIS A 69 3.25 -1.32 -4.87
CA HIS A 69 3.40 -2.00 -6.16
C HIS A 69 4.85 -1.91 -6.60
N GLY A 70 5.48 -3.05 -6.81
CA GLY A 70 6.88 -3.16 -7.19
C GLY A 70 7.46 -4.49 -6.74
N ASP A 71 8.70 -4.72 -7.13
CA ASP A 71 9.40 -5.96 -6.84
C ASP A 71 10.69 -5.70 -6.09
N ILE A 72 11.03 -6.63 -5.20
CA ILE A 72 12.37 -6.76 -4.66
C ILE A 72 13.09 -7.91 -5.33
N GLN A 73 14.38 -7.75 -5.52
CA GLN A 73 15.23 -8.72 -6.20
C GLN A 73 16.45 -9.03 -5.33
N ARG A 74 16.93 -10.28 -5.44
CA ARG A 74 18.26 -10.62 -4.95
C ARG A 74 19.35 -10.08 -5.87
N GLY A 75 20.31 -9.35 -5.32
CA GLY A 75 21.37 -8.68 -6.10
C GLY A 75 22.61 -9.52 -6.35
N SER A 76 22.92 -10.48 -5.50
CA SER A 76 24.08 -11.39 -5.65
C SER A 76 24.12 -12.44 -4.54
N GLN A 77 24.59 -13.63 -4.89
CA GLN A 77 25.09 -14.69 -4.00
C GLN A 77 24.18 -15.16 -2.86
N ASP A 78 24.52 -16.30 -2.26
CA ASP A 78 23.78 -17.08 -1.27
C ASP A 78 23.08 -16.27 -0.17
N GLY A 79 21.78 -16.52 0.00
CA GLY A 79 20.95 -15.90 1.03
C GLY A 79 19.58 -15.46 0.49
N GLY A 80 18.71 -15.04 1.38
CA GLY A 80 17.36 -14.66 1.07
C GLY A 80 17.15 -13.14 1.02
N ILE A 81 15.95 -12.77 0.65
CA ILE A 81 15.45 -11.39 0.64
C ILE A 81 14.09 -11.33 1.29
N GLY A 82 13.68 -10.16 1.75
CA GLY A 82 12.36 -9.95 2.32
C GLY A 82 11.89 -8.52 2.20
N SER A 83 10.57 -8.34 2.20
CA SER A 83 9.89 -7.06 2.26
C SER A 83 8.84 -7.03 3.37
N VAL A 84 8.49 -5.84 3.82
CA VAL A 84 7.42 -5.59 4.77
C VAL A 84 6.88 -4.17 4.59
N LEU A 85 5.63 -3.96 4.92
CA LEU A 85 5.05 -2.63 5.08
C LEU A 85 5.13 -2.19 6.54
N GLU A 86 5.39 -0.90 6.75
CA GLU A 86 5.41 -0.28 8.08
C GLU A 86 4.36 0.83 8.15
N PHE A 87 3.63 0.88 9.25
CA PHE A 87 2.71 1.94 9.60
C PHE A 87 3.11 2.55 10.94
N ASP A 88 3.43 3.83 10.92
CA ASP A 88 3.76 4.66 12.11
C ASP A 88 4.80 4.02 13.04
N GLY A 89 5.89 3.52 12.46
CA GLY A 89 7.00 2.90 13.18
C GLY A 89 6.79 1.42 13.54
N SER A 90 5.66 0.83 13.17
CA SER A 90 5.35 -0.58 13.43
C SER A 90 5.25 -1.39 12.14
N GLU A 91 6.02 -2.48 12.03
CA GLU A 91 5.93 -3.40 10.90
C GLU A 91 4.57 -4.14 10.90
N ILE A 92 3.91 -4.16 9.75
CA ILE A 92 2.66 -4.91 9.56
C ILE A 92 3.03 -6.36 9.23
N THR A 93 3.04 -7.22 10.24
CA THR A 93 3.55 -8.60 10.15
C THR A 93 2.88 -9.43 9.05
N GLU A 94 1.60 -9.22 8.80
CA GLU A 94 0.81 -9.91 7.78
C GLU A 94 1.26 -9.57 6.34
N THR A 95 2.03 -8.50 6.18
CA THR A 95 2.59 -8.09 4.88
C THR A 95 4.00 -8.59 4.64
N LYS A 96 4.60 -9.33 5.59
CA LYS A 96 5.95 -9.87 5.42
C LYS A 96 5.97 -10.91 4.32
N VAL A 97 6.84 -10.67 3.34
CA VAL A 97 7.16 -11.62 2.28
C VAL A 97 8.65 -11.87 2.35
N GLU A 98 9.04 -13.13 2.50
CA GLU A 98 10.44 -13.53 2.64
C GLU A 98 10.71 -14.82 1.87
N ASP A 99 11.86 -14.88 1.23
CA ASP A 99 12.43 -16.11 0.72
C ASP A 99 13.84 -16.25 1.28
N PRO A 100 14.07 -17.20 2.21
CA PRO A 100 15.37 -17.40 2.85
C PRO A 100 16.42 -18.04 1.93
N ALA A 101 16.00 -18.60 0.81
CA ALA A 101 16.85 -19.31 -0.15
C ALA A 101 16.61 -18.84 -1.60
N ALA A 102 16.36 -17.54 -1.76
CA ALA A 102 16.01 -16.97 -3.05
C ALA A 102 17.00 -17.39 -4.15
N ALA A 103 16.48 -18.00 -5.21
CA ALA A 103 17.27 -18.32 -6.40
C ALA A 103 17.70 -17.02 -7.12
N ASP A 104 18.72 -17.11 -7.97
CA ASP A 104 19.12 -15.97 -8.81
C ASP A 104 17.92 -15.47 -9.62
N ASN A 105 17.74 -14.14 -9.65
CA ASN A 105 16.62 -13.47 -10.33
C ASN A 105 15.22 -13.74 -9.76
N LEU A 106 15.11 -14.21 -8.53
CA LEU A 106 13.80 -14.24 -7.87
C LEU A 106 13.33 -12.81 -7.59
N TYR A 107 12.07 -12.56 -7.94
CA TYR A 107 11.35 -11.33 -7.63
C TYR A 107 10.27 -11.64 -6.60
N LEU A 108 10.28 -10.92 -5.49
CA LEU A 108 9.21 -10.97 -4.52
C LEU A 108 8.41 -9.66 -4.56
N PRO A 109 7.07 -9.74 -4.52
CA PRO A 109 6.24 -8.54 -4.43
C PRO A 109 6.33 -7.92 -3.04
N TYR A 110 5.95 -6.66 -2.91
CA TYR A 110 5.53 -6.11 -1.63
C TYR A 110 4.12 -6.57 -1.28
N GLY A 111 3.75 -6.40 0.00
CA GLY A 111 2.41 -6.72 0.48
C GLY A 111 1.41 -5.57 0.33
N SER A 112 0.21 -5.81 0.84
CA SER A 112 -0.81 -4.79 1.04
C SER A 112 -1.47 -4.97 2.40
N ALA A 113 -2.00 -3.88 2.97
CA ALA A 113 -2.68 -3.89 4.26
C ALA A 113 -3.89 -2.98 4.26
N ILE A 114 -4.81 -3.24 5.18
CA ILE A 114 -5.88 -2.30 5.54
C ILE A 114 -5.54 -1.72 6.90
N VAL A 115 -5.55 -0.39 6.99
CA VAL A 115 -5.32 0.35 8.23
C VAL A 115 -6.63 0.99 8.66
N ASP A 116 -7.02 0.75 9.90
CA ASP A 116 -8.19 1.37 10.51
C ASP A 116 -7.98 2.86 10.77
N GLY A 117 -9.07 3.57 11.02
CA GLY A 117 -9.05 5.01 11.19
C GLY A 117 -8.15 5.48 12.34
N TYR A 118 -7.43 6.55 12.09
CA TYR A 118 -6.54 7.21 13.04
C TYR A 118 -6.71 8.74 12.97
N SER A 119 -6.05 9.46 13.87
CA SER A 119 -5.99 10.92 13.89
C SER A 119 -4.56 11.41 13.70
N GLY A 120 -4.41 12.62 13.17
CA GLY A 120 -3.12 13.23 12.89
C GLY A 120 -2.43 12.67 11.67
N SER A 121 -1.20 13.11 11.42
CA SER A 121 -0.35 12.58 10.36
C SER A 121 0.33 11.30 10.81
N LYS A 122 0.32 10.27 9.96
CA LYS A 122 0.99 8.99 10.16
C LYS A 122 1.88 8.68 8.99
N ASN A 123 2.99 7.99 9.26
CA ASN A 123 3.95 7.62 8.24
C ASN A 123 3.70 6.20 7.74
N PHE A 124 3.74 6.02 6.43
CA PHE A 124 3.62 4.75 5.72
C PHE A 124 4.90 4.47 4.96
N LYS A 125 5.45 3.26 5.05
CA LYS A 125 6.71 2.90 4.40
C LYS A 125 6.70 1.51 3.80
N GLY A 126 7.45 1.36 2.70
CA GLY A 126 7.94 0.08 2.20
C GLY A 126 9.36 -0.16 2.69
N LYS A 127 9.63 -1.34 3.23
CA LYS A 127 10.94 -1.73 3.76
C LYS A 127 11.42 -3.05 3.17
N ILE A 128 12.74 -3.20 3.06
CA ILE A 128 13.37 -4.43 2.59
C ILE A 128 14.51 -4.85 3.51
N ARG A 129 14.85 -6.13 3.47
CA ARG A 129 16.02 -6.69 4.16
C ARG A 129 16.72 -7.79 3.37
N SER A 130 17.97 -8.03 3.69
CA SER A 130 18.65 -9.27 3.36
C SER A 130 18.34 -10.30 4.44
N VAL A 131 17.96 -11.52 4.09
CA VAL A 131 17.89 -12.64 5.02
C VAL A 131 19.31 -13.22 5.16
N PRO A 132 19.73 -13.73 6.34
CA PRO A 132 21.11 -14.11 6.63
C PRO A 132 21.78 -14.93 5.53
N GLY A 133 22.94 -14.44 5.11
CA GLY A 133 23.72 -14.80 3.93
C GLY A 133 24.30 -13.50 3.38
N ASN A 134 25.28 -13.48 2.56
CA ASN A 134 25.88 -12.25 2.01
C ASN A 134 25.07 -11.66 0.84
N SER A 135 23.76 -11.86 0.80
CA SER A 135 22.93 -11.39 -0.30
C SER A 135 22.63 -9.90 -0.19
N LYS A 136 22.51 -9.24 -1.33
CA LYS A 136 21.93 -7.92 -1.43
C LYS A 136 20.45 -8.05 -1.74
N CYS A 137 19.61 -7.32 -1.01
CA CYS A 137 18.22 -7.09 -1.39
C CYS A 137 18.12 -5.77 -2.14
N ILE A 138 17.51 -5.78 -3.31
CA ILE A 138 17.39 -4.62 -4.19
C ILE A 138 15.91 -4.33 -4.41
N SER A 139 15.49 -3.09 -4.14
CA SER A 139 14.22 -2.53 -4.62
C SER A 139 14.46 -1.75 -5.91
N ARG A 140 13.66 -2.01 -6.93
CA ARG A 140 13.83 -1.41 -8.25
C ARG A 140 13.13 -0.07 -8.36
N THR A 141 13.69 0.79 -9.22
CA THR A 141 13.07 2.04 -9.67
C THR A 141 11.68 1.79 -10.25
N GLY A 142 10.74 2.68 -9.96
CA GLY A 142 9.35 2.59 -10.42
C GLY A 142 8.43 1.86 -9.44
N SER A 143 8.96 1.37 -8.30
CA SER A 143 8.09 0.92 -7.22
C SER A 143 7.27 2.10 -6.68
N THR A 144 5.99 1.87 -6.43
CA THR A 144 5.04 2.92 -6.02
C THR A 144 4.32 2.52 -4.74
N LEU A 145 4.40 3.36 -3.73
CA LEU A 145 3.57 3.30 -2.54
C LEU A 145 2.26 4.03 -2.81
N THR A 146 1.14 3.40 -2.53
CA THR A 146 -0.21 3.95 -2.73
C THR A 146 -1.03 3.84 -1.45
N ILE A 147 -1.67 4.94 -1.10
CA ILE A 147 -2.66 5.05 -0.04
C ILE A 147 -4.00 5.40 -0.69
N ILE A 148 -5.02 4.61 -0.39
CA ILE A 148 -6.41 4.86 -0.81
C ILE A 148 -7.25 4.99 0.46
N GLU A 149 -7.73 6.20 0.75
CA GLU A 149 -8.68 6.44 1.82
C GLU A 149 -10.10 6.23 1.30
N TYR A 150 -10.92 5.49 2.05
CA TYR A 150 -12.31 5.23 1.69
C TYR A 150 -13.23 5.21 2.91
N THR A 151 -14.49 5.56 2.69
CA THR A 151 -15.55 5.37 3.69
C THR A 151 -16.04 3.93 3.62
N PRO A 152 -16.04 3.18 4.74
CA PRO A 152 -16.61 1.84 4.76
C PRO A 152 -18.12 1.84 4.57
N TRP A 153 -18.68 0.68 4.20
CA TRP A 153 -20.10 0.50 3.82
C TRP A 153 -21.07 0.43 5.00
N TRP A 154 -20.58 0.42 6.24
CA TRP A 154 -21.39 0.21 7.46
C TRP A 154 -21.30 1.36 8.45
#